data_4d2710e45c8da155dee255641c915a1b
#
_entry.id   4d2710e45c8da155dee255641c915a1b
#
_cell.length_a   1.000
_cell.length_b   1.000
_cell.length_c   1.000
_cell.angle_alpha   90.00
_cell.angle_beta   90.00
_cell.angle_gamma   90.00
#
_symmetry.space_group_name_H-M   'P 1'
#
loop_
_entity.id
_entity.type
_entity.pdbx_description
1 polymer ?
#
loop_
_entity_poly.entity_id
_entity_poly.type
_entity_poly.pdbx_seq_one_letter_code
_entity_poly.pdbx_strand_id
1 'polypeptide(L)'
;MSKYKNLLKEALRLEKNERPYAIATVISVTGSSSARVGDKAIFDEKGQRIMGYIGGGCIENTVSDVAIETLINGIPKTVDIDLDSDTISMGIPCGGNMSVIVEPHMTDSTILVRGEGRIVEVLCNIAKLLDYKI
;
A
#
# COMPACT_ATOMS: atom_id res chain seq x y z
N MET A 1 5.93 -8.35 21.51
CA MET A 1 5.41 -7.12 20.90
C MET A 1 4.49 -7.47 19.73
N SER A 2 3.35 -6.83 19.62
CA SER A 2 2.43 -7.11 18.50
C SER A 2 3.09 -6.74 17.16
N LYS A 3 2.98 -7.62 16.16
CA LYS A 3 3.46 -7.34 14.79
C LYS A 3 2.80 -6.10 14.18
N TYR A 4 1.58 -5.77 14.60
CA TYR A 4 0.89 -4.55 14.18
C TYR A 4 1.53 -3.28 14.71
N LYS A 5 2.07 -3.31 15.93
CA LYS A 5 2.72 -2.15 16.53
C LYS A 5 3.93 -1.69 15.70
N ASN A 6 4.74 -2.63 15.24
CA ASN A 6 5.88 -2.33 14.40
C ASN A 6 5.47 -1.81 13.01
N LEU A 7 4.42 -2.38 12.44
CA LEU A 7 3.87 -1.93 11.17
C LEU A 7 3.33 -0.49 11.26
N LEU A 8 2.60 -0.17 12.32
CA LEU A 8 2.10 1.17 12.57
C LEU A 8 3.23 2.19 12.77
N LYS A 9 4.29 1.81 13.49
CA LYS A 9 5.48 2.66 13.66
C LYS A 9 6.17 2.94 12.33
N GLU A 10 6.30 1.94 11.48
CA GLU A 10 6.90 2.11 10.15
C GLU A 10 6.03 3.00 9.26
N ALA A 11 4.72 2.81 9.25
CA ALA A 11 3.79 3.67 8.53
C ALA A 11 3.92 5.13 8.99
N LEU A 12 3.97 5.36 10.30
CA LEU A 12 4.16 6.69 10.86
C LEU A 12 5.50 7.31 10.46
N ARG A 13 6.56 6.53 10.41
CA ARG A 13 7.89 6.99 9.94
C ARG A 13 7.83 7.44 8.49
N LEU A 14 7.15 6.67 7.63
CA LEU A 14 6.97 7.03 6.21
C LEU A 14 6.15 8.31 6.06
N GLU A 15 5.08 8.46 6.85
CA GLU A 15 4.27 9.68 6.87
C GLU A 15 5.11 10.91 7.26
N LYS A 16 5.92 10.80 8.31
CA LYS A 16 6.80 11.89 8.76
C LYS A 16 7.85 12.28 7.73
N ASN A 17 8.32 11.32 6.96
CA ASN A 17 9.31 11.54 5.90
C ASN A 17 8.68 11.87 4.54
N GLU A 18 7.36 12.04 4.51
CA GLU A 18 6.61 12.37 3.29
C GLU A 18 6.87 11.37 2.15
N ARG A 19 6.97 10.08 2.51
CA ARG A 19 7.18 9.00 1.55
C ARG A 19 5.87 8.26 1.29
N PRO A 20 5.49 8.08 0.02
CA PRO A 20 4.30 7.30 -0.30
C PRO A 20 4.56 5.82 -0.03
N TYR A 21 3.51 5.11 0.36
CA TYR A 21 3.55 3.68 0.62
C TYR A 21 2.18 3.06 0.38
N ALA A 22 2.14 1.75 0.19
CA ALA A 22 0.90 0.99 0.12
C ALA A 22 0.85 -0.03 1.24
N ILE A 23 -0.32 -0.22 1.82
CA ILE A 23 -0.58 -1.29 2.80
C ILE A 23 -1.40 -2.37 2.11
N ALA A 24 -0.85 -3.58 2.10
CA ALA A 24 -1.55 -4.77 1.66
C ALA A 24 -2.08 -5.52 2.89
N THR A 25 -3.35 -5.93 2.84
CA THR A 25 -4.01 -6.67 3.92
C THR A 25 -4.68 -7.91 3.34
N VAL A 26 -4.39 -9.07 3.93
CA VAL A 26 -5.07 -10.32 3.61
C VAL A 26 -6.49 -10.26 4.16
N ILE A 27 -7.50 -10.32 3.29
CA ILE A 27 -8.91 -10.21 3.65
C ILE A 27 -9.66 -11.53 3.62
N SER A 28 -9.18 -12.51 2.85
CA SER A 28 -9.71 -13.86 2.85
C SER A 28 -8.64 -14.87 2.48
N VAL A 29 -8.74 -16.06 3.04
CA VAL A 29 -7.87 -17.20 2.74
C VAL A 29 -8.72 -18.45 2.72
N THR A 30 -8.62 -19.27 1.66
CA THR A 30 -9.21 -20.59 1.57
C THR A 30 -8.11 -21.58 1.23
N GLY A 31 -8.15 -22.76 1.85
CA GLY A 31 -7.13 -23.80 1.64
C GLY A 31 -5.88 -23.58 2.50
N SER A 32 -4.77 -24.24 2.12
CA SER A 32 -3.52 -24.20 2.86
C SER A 32 -2.69 -22.99 2.48
N SER A 33 -2.48 -22.09 3.44
CA SER A 33 -1.60 -20.93 3.28
C SER A 33 -0.90 -20.60 4.60
N SER A 34 0.33 -20.12 4.51
CA SER A 34 1.04 -19.57 5.68
C SER A 34 0.52 -18.19 6.09
N ALA A 35 -0.20 -17.50 5.20
CA ALA A 35 -0.83 -16.22 5.50
C ALA A 35 -2.17 -16.42 6.19
N ARG A 36 -2.54 -15.46 7.01
CA ARG A 36 -3.80 -15.43 7.76
C ARG A 36 -4.56 -14.15 7.47
N VAL A 37 -5.88 -14.22 7.54
CA VAL A 37 -6.74 -13.03 7.45
C VAL A 37 -6.26 -11.99 8.46
N GLY A 38 -6.08 -10.75 8.00
CA GLY A 38 -5.55 -9.65 8.79
C GLY A 38 -4.03 -9.47 8.71
N ASP A 39 -3.30 -10.39 8.12
CA ASP A 39 -1.86 -10.19 7.85
C ASP A 39 -1.65 -8.99 6.95
N LYS A 40 -0.63 -8.19 7.24
CA LYS A 40 -0.35 -6.94 6.54
C LYS A 40 1.10 -6.83 6.14
N ALA A 41 1.33 -6.11 5.05
CA ALA A 41 2.67 -5.71 4.63
C ALA A 41 2.64 -4.29 4.08
N ILE A 42 3.75 -3.58 4.22
CA ILE A 42 3.97 -2.25 3.64
C ILE A 42 4.91 -2.38 2.45
N PHE A 43 4.53 -1.75 1.34
CA PHE A 43 5.31 -1.66 0.11
C PHE A 43 5.64 -0.21 -0.21
N ASP A 44 6.83 0.05 -0.70
CA ASP A 44 7.23 1.36 -1.17
C ASP A 44 6.80 1.60 -2.63
N GLU A 45 7.12 2.78 -3.17
CA GLU A 45 6.78 3.15 -4.55
C GLU A 45 7.49 2.32 -5.62
N LYS A 46 8.52 1.57 -5.25
CA LYS A 46 9.22 0.64 -6.14
C LYS A 46 8.68 -0.78 -6.05
N GLY A 47 7.67 -1.00 -5.20
CA GLY A 47 7.10 -2.30 -4.95
C GLY A 47 7.92 -3.18 -4.00
N GLN A 48 8.90 -2.62 -3.31
CA GLN A 48 9.66 -3.35 -2.29
C GLN A 48 8.88 -3.44 -1.00
N ARG A 49 8.78 -4.66 -0.46
CA ARG A 49 8.21 -4.85 0.87
C ARG A 49 9.17 -4.29 1.93
N ILE A 50 8.69 -3.30 2.67
CA ILE A 50 9.46 -2.66 3.74
C ILE A 50 9.28 -3.41 5.05
N MET A 51 8.07 -3.85 5.34
CA MET A 51 7.72 -4.50 6.60
C MET A 51 6.49 -5.40 6.43
N GLY A 52 6.37 -6.38 7.32
CA GLY A 52 5.21 -7.25 7.39
C GLY A 52 5.34 -8.49 6.52
N TYR A 53 4.23 -9.24 6.42
CA TYR A 53 4.17 -10.52 5.71
C TYR A 53 2.74 -10.79 5.25
N ILE A 54 2.59 -11.19 4.01
CA ILE A 54 1.28 -11.53 3.41
C ILE A 54 1.27 -12.85 2.68
N GLY A 55 2.37 -13.59 2.70
CA GLY A 55 2.54 -14.88 2.03
C GLY A 55 3.89 -15.00 1.35
N GLY A 56 4.12 -16.11 0.68
CA GLY A 56 5.39 -16.42 0.01
C GLY A 56 5.64 -15.60 -1.25
N GLY A 57 6.78 -15.87 -1.90
CA GLY A 57 7.32 -15.04 -2.99
C GLY A 57 6.39 -14.76 -4.15
N CYS A 58 5.57 -15.72 -4.62
CA CYS A 58 4.61 -15.51 -5.71
C CYS A 58 3.52 -14.50 -5.31
N ILE A 59 3.01 -14.61 -4.09
CA ILE A 59 2.01 -13.71 -3.54
C ILE A 59 2.60 -12.31 -3.43
N GLU A 60 3.79 -12.21 -2.85
CA GLU A 60 4.49 -10.94 -2.68
C GLU A 60 4.73 -10.24 -4.02
N ASN A 61 5.16 -10.96 -5.05
CA ASN A 61 5.39 -10.39 -6.37
C ASN A 61 4.10 -9.84 -7.00
N THR A 62 3.01 -10.59 -6.93
CA THR A 62 1.70 -10.14 -7.44
C THR A 62 1.23 -8.89 -6.70
N VAL A 63 1.34 -8.88 -5.38
CA VAL A 63 0.93 -7.74 -4.55
C VAL A 63 1.85 -6.55 -4.76
N SER A 64 3.13 -6.77 -4.97
CA SER A 64 4.10 -5.72 -5.30
C SER A 64 3.71 -4.95 -6.56
N ASP A 65 3.33 -5.66 -7.63
CA ASP A 65 2.87 -5.04 -8.87
C ASP A 65 1.61 -4.20 -8.66
N VAL A 66 0.67 -4.71 -7.86
CA VAL A 66 -0.55 -3.99 -7.51
C VAL A 66 -0.25 -2.78 -6.63
N ALA A 67 0.69 -2.89 -5.70
CA ALA A 67 1.12 -1.76 -4.88
C ALA A 67 1.66 -0.60 -5.73
N ILE A 68 2.50 -0.90 -6.71
CA ILE A 68 2.99 0.10 -7.67
C ILE A 68 1.82 0.74 -8.42
N GLU A 69 0.89 -0.05 -8.93
CA GLU A 69 -0.29 0.43 -9.64
C GLU A 69 -1.14 1.38 -8.78
N THR A 70 -1.44 0.99 -7.55
CA THR A 70 -2.24 1.81 -6.63
C THR A 70 -1.54 3.12 -6.26
N LEU A 71 -0.22 3.12 -6.15
CA LEU A 71 0.57 4.31 -5.86
C LEU A 71 0.67 5.26 -7.06
N ILE A 72 0.49 4.75 -8.28
CA ILE A 72 0.43 5.59 -9.48
C ILE A 72 -0.93 6.27 -9.61
N ASN A 73 -2.03 5.53 -9.43
CA ASN A 73 -3.38 6.02 -9.68
C ASN A 73 -4.12 6.53 -8.43
N GLY A 74 -3.62 6.23 -7.23
CA GLY A 74 -4.24 6.65 -5.96
C GLY A 74 -5.51 5.88 -5.58
N ILE A 75 -5.81 4.77 -6.24
CA ILE A 75 -7.05 4.01 -6.06
C ILE A 75 -6.74 2.66 -5.41
N PRO A 76 -7.39 2.32 -4.27
CA PRO A 76 -7.27 0.99 -3.69
C PRO A 76 -7.72 -0.11 -4.65
N LYS A 77 -7.08 -1.27 -4.55
CA LYS A 77 -7.39 -2.42 -5.40
C LYS A 77 -7.40 -3.70 -4.59
N THR A 78 -8.39 -4.55 -4.85
CA THR A 78 -8.46 -5.91 -4.32
C THR A 78 -7.93 -6.88 -5.38
N VAL A 79 -7.10 -7.83 -4.95
CA VAL A 79 -6.50 -8.85 -5.80
C VAL A 79 -6.89 -10.21 -5.28
N ASP A 80 -7.42 -11.04 -6.18
CA ASP A 80 -7.67 -12.45 -5.91
C ASP A 80 -6.50 -13.26 -6.47
N ILE A 81 -5.87 -14.05 -5.61
CA ILE A 81 -4.71 -14.85 -5.95
C ILE A 81 -5.09 -16.32 -5.87
N ASP A 82 -4.98 -17.02 -6.99
CA ASP A 82 -5.16 -18.46 -7.06
C ASP A 82 -3.82 -19.13 -6.75
N LEU A 83 -3.74 -19.71 -5.56
CA LEU A 83 -2.53 -20.37 -5.08
C LEU A 83 -2.26 -21.71 -5.80
N ASP A 84 -3.28 -22.32 -6.37
CA ASP A 84 -3.14 -23.60 -7.10
C ASP A 84 -2.44 -23.41 -8.44
N SER A 85 -2.83 -22.42 -9.23
CA SER A 85 -2.23 -22.20 -10.55
C SER A 85 -0.78 -21.74 -10.46
N ASP A 86 -0.45 -20.88 -9.50
CA ASP A 86 0.91 -20.41 -9.29
C ASP A 86 1.84 -21.52 -8.80
N THR A 87 1.34 -22.40 -7.94
CA THR A 87 2.12 -23.51 -7.39
C THR A 87 2.31 -24.66 -8.35
N ILE A 88 1.36 -24.90 -9.25
CA ILE A 88 1.53 -25.89 -10.33
C ILE A 88 2.68 -25.48 -11.25
N SER A 89 2.79 -24.19 -11.60
CA SER A 89 3.90 -23.70 -12.44
C SER A 89 5.25 -23.79 -11.74
N MET A 90 5.29 -23.76 -10.41
CA MET A 90 6.50 -23.89 -9.59
C MET A 90 6.75 -25.31 -9.08
N GLY A 91 5.84 -26.26 -9.34
CA GLY A 91 5.94 -27.63 -8.84
C GLY A 91 5.69 -27.81 -7.36
N ILE A 92 5.12 -26.81 -6.67
CA ILE A 92 4.80 -26.84 -5.24
C ILE A 92 3.28 -26.75 -5.06
N PRO A 93 2.61 -27.83 -4.62
CA PRO A 93 1.17 -27.80 -4.40
C PRO A 93 0.84 -27.06 -3.09
N CYS A 94 0.28 -25.86 -3.18
CA CYS A 94 -0.19 -25.09 -2.03
C CYS A 94 -1.70 -24.98 -1.96
N GLY A 95 -2.51 -25.40 -2.79
CA GLY A 95 -3.98 -25.38 -2.79
C GLY A 95 -4.64 -24.16 -2.17
N GLY A 96 -5.68 -23.61 -2.81
CA GLY A 96 -6.52 -22.56 -2.25
C GLY A 96 -6.46 -21.22 -2.96
N ASN A 97 -7.18 -20.26 -2.40
CA ASN A 97 -7.29 -18.89 -2.90
C ASN A 97 -7.06 -17.92 -1.77
N MET A 98 -6.56 -16.76 -2.09
CA MET A 98 -6.50 -15.66 -1.14
C MET A 98 -6.88 -14.35 -1.82
N SER A 99 -7.48 -13.45 -1.05
CA SER A 99 -7.76 -12.09 -1.49
C SER A 99 -7.00 -11.10 -0.62
N VAL A 100 -6.42 -10.11 -1.28
CA VAL A 100 -5.63 -9.06 -0.63
C VAL A 100 -6.16 -7.73 -1.09
N ILE A 101 -6.43 -6.82 -0.16
CA ILE A 101 -6.70 -5.43 -0.48
C ILE A 101 -5.38 -4.63 -0.38
N VAL A 102 -5.11 -3.81 -1.37
CA VAL A 102 -3.95 -2.93 -1.40
C VAL A 102 -4.43 -1.49 -1.40
N GLU A 103 -4.03 -0.76 -0.37
CA GLU A 103 -4.47 0.62 -0.13
C GLU A 103 -3.27 1.57 -0.24
N PRO A 104 -3.31 2.54 -1.18
CA PRO A 104 -2.24 3.52 -1.30
C PRO A 104 -2.38 4.62 -0.24
N HIS A 105 -1.24 5.03 0.29
CA HIS A 105 -1.09 6.18 1.16
C HIS A 105 -0.16 7.18 0.46
N MET A 106 -0.78 8.16 -0.16
CA MET A 106 -0.06 9.17 -0.93
C MET A 106 0.46 10.28 -0.02
N THR A 107 1.51 10.94 -0.46
CA THR A 107 1.93 12.18 0.18
C THR A 107 0.90 13.27 -0.06
N ASP A 108 0.84 14.25 0.85
CA ASP A 108 -0.05 15.38 0.70
C ASP A 108 0.21 16.10 -0.62
N SER A 109 -0.86 16.51 -1.28
CA SER A 109 -0.75 17.29 -2.52
C SER A 109 -0.17 18.67 -2.24
N THR A 110 0.85 19.03 -3.00
CA THR A 110 1.52 20.33 -2.88
C THR A 110 1.11 21.23 -4.04
N ILE A 111 0.72 22.45 -3.72
CA ILE A 111 0.43 23.49 -4.73
C ILE A 111 1.56 24.50 -4.71
N LEU A 112 2.18 24.71 -5.87
CA LEU A 112 3.14 25.80 -6.04
C LEU A 112 2.38 27.04 -6.57
N VAL A 113 2.35 28.09 -5.73
CA VAL A 113 1.74 29.36 -6.10
C VAL A 113 2.84 30.37 -6.39
N ARG A 114 2.80 30.96 -7.61
CA ARG A 114 3.74 32.01 -8.01
C ARG A 114 3.00 33.31 -8.21
N GLY A 115 3.46 34.35 -7.55
CA GLY A 115 2.89 35.70 -7.65
C GLY A 115 2.94 36.43 -6.30
N GLU A 116 2.30 37.57 -6.26
CA GLU A 116 2.17 38.41 -5.06
C GLU A 116 0.80 39.09 -5.02
N GLY A 117 0.47 39.66 -3.86
CA GLY A 117 -0.75 40.41 -3.66
C GLY A 117 -1.90 39.60 -3.05
N ARG A 118 -3.04 40.30 -2.88
CA ARG A 118 -4.18 39.77 -2.12
C ARG A 118 -4.78 38.50 -2.71
N ILE A 119 -4.80 38.36 -4.03
CA ILE A 119 -5.36 37.18 -4.68
C ILE A 119 -4.54 35.92 -4.34
N VAL A 120 -3.21 36.05 -4.34
CA VAL A 120 -2.29 34.97 -3.96
C VAL A 120 -2.49 34.59 -2.50
N GLU A 121 -2.61 35.57 -1.63
CA GLU A 121 -2.84 35.37 -0.20
C GLU A 121 -4.15 34.59 0.04
N VAL A 122 -5.25 35.02 -0.60
CA VAL A 122 -6.55 34.33 -0.50
C VAL A 122 -6.48 32.91 -1.04
N LEU A 123 -5.82 32.70 -2.18
CA LEU A 123 -5.63 31.37 -2.77
C LEU A 123 -4.86 30.44 -1.84
N CYS A 124 -3.78 30.93 -1.23
CA CYS A 124 -3.00 30.16 -0.26
C CYS A 124 -3.85 29.79 0.97
N ASN A 125 -4.65 30.71 1.46
CA ASN A 125 -5.54 30.43 2.60
C ASN A 125 -6.60 29.38 2.26
N ILE A 126 -7.20 29.45 1.07
CA ILE A 126 -8.15 28.44 0.62
C ILE A 126 -7.47 27.07 0.47
N ALA A 127 -6.28 27.03 -0.14
CA ALA A 127 -5.53 25.79 -0.30
C ALA A 127 -5.20 25.15 1.05
N LYS A 128 -4.81 25.92 2.05
CA LYS A 128 -4.57 25.43 3.42
C LYS A 128 -5.84 24.87 4.07
N LEU A 129 -6.99 25.52 3.86
CA LEU A 129 -8.29 25.00 4.36
C LEU A 129 -8.69 23.68 3.71
N LEU A 130 -8.15 23.39 2.53
CA LEU A 130 -8.37 22.13 1.80
C LEU A 130 -7.23 21.13 2.01
N ASP A 131 -6.40 21.33 3.03
CA ASP A 131 -5.28 20.47 3.42
C ASP A 131 -4.19 20.31 2.34
N TYR A 132 -4.06 21.29 1.44
CA TYR A 132 -2.93 21.31 0.53
C TYR A 132 -1.69 21.91 1.19
N LYS A 133 -0.53 21.34 0.90
CA LYS A 133 0.75 21.99 1.18
C LYS A 133 1.03 23.08 0.16
N ILE A 134 1.61 24.13 0.63
CA ILE A 134 2.00 25.28 -0.22
C ILE A 134 3.49 25.56 -0.04
#